data_2e05eca2e76ca92fda1b6756ae385623
#
_entry.id   2e05eca2e76ca92fda1b6756ae385623
#
_cell.length_a   1.000
_cell.length_b   1.000
_cell.length_c   1.000
_cell.angle_alpha   90.00
_cell.angle_beta   90.00
_cell.angle_gamma   90.00
#
_symmetry.space_group_name_H-M   'P 1'
#
loop_
_entity.id
_entity.type
_entity.pdbx_description
1 polymer ?
#
loop_
_entity_poly.entity_id
_entity_poly.type
_entity_poly.pdbx_seq_one_letter_code
_entity_poly.pdbx_strand_id
1 'polypeptide(L)'
;MQSFYSAIAGADVRWHEFPGQGRPVVFIHGLACASSYEYPPIVTDPGFKNRRALLIDLPGFGYSDKPLHFDYSITHQAEVVAQWLRAKGFVEVDLFGHSMGGSVAIQVAELLGKDVNTLAVSEPNFHSGGGFYSRKVVAYPEERFVDDVFGKIMDAETSPWKGCLQSCSPHAMWRGAKSLVEGVSPSWMSRFLALTCHKALVFGEQSLPDADAEAISREAIPLHIVPAAGHSMSWENPAGLAAVLGHIFAQNGS
;
A
#
# COMPACT_ATOMS: atom_id res chain seq x y z
N MET A 1 17.55 7.56 -4.62
CA MET A 1 16.76 6.44 -5.17
C MET A 1 17.67 5.24 -5.34
N GLN A 2 17.22 4.05 -4.94
CA GLN A 2 17.95 2.78 -5.01
C GLN A 2 17.20 1.80 -5.92
N SER A 3 17.87 0.72 -6.35
CA SER A 3 17.33 -0.29 -7.24
C SER A 3 17.59 -1.71 -6.73
N PHE A 4 16.66 -2.60 -7.03
CA PHE A 4 16.75 -4.03 -6.80
C PHE A 4 16.12 -4.77 -7.99
N TYR A 5 16.86 -5.68 -8.61
CA TYR A 5 16.30 -6.54 -9.64
C TYR A 5 15.51 -7.67 -8.99
N SER A 6 14.22 -7.72 -9.28
CA SER A 6 13.34 -8.80 -8.84
C SER A 6 13.27 -9.89 -9.91
N ALA A 7 13.69 -11.10 -9.56
CA ALA A 7 13.54 -12.25 -10.45
C ALA A 7 12.06 -12.65 -10.64
N ILE A 8 11.20 -12.33 -9.67
CA ILE A 8 9.75 -12.58 -9.73
C ILE A 8 9.11 -11.67 -10.79
N ALA A 9 9.42 -10.37 -10.74
CA ALA A 9 8.90 -9.42 -11.71
C ALA A 9 9.69 -9.42 -13.03
N GLY A 10 10.90 -9.97 -13.05
CA GLY A 10 11.83 -9.86 -14.20
C GLY A 10 12.22 -8.41 -14.50
N ALA A 11 12.32 -7.56 -13.48
CA ALA A 11 12.40 -6.12 -13.63
C ALA A 11 13.03 -5.45 -12.41
N ASP A 12 13.51 -4.23 -12.59
CA ASP A 12 14.04 -3.40 -11.51
C ASP A 12 12.92 -2.73 -10.70
N VAL A 13 12.98 -2.92 -9.40
CA VAL A 13 12.14 -2.25 -8.40
C VAL A 13 12.91 -1.10 -7.78
N ARG A 14 12.28 0.05 -7.65
CA ARG A 14 12.88 1.28 -7.11
C ARG A 14 12.33 1.59 -5.74
N TRP A 15 13.18 2.15 -4.87
CA TRP A 15 12.75 2.67 -3.57
C TRP A 15 13.60 3.86 -3.13
N HIS A 16 13.05 4.61 -2.20
CA HIS A 16 13.75 5.65 -1.47
C HIS A 16 13.89 5.26 -0.02
N GLU A 17 15.04 5.54 0.57
CA GLU A 17 15.27 5.42 1.99
C GLU A 17 15.38 6.80 2.61
N PHE A 18 14.59 7.04 3.63
CA PHE A 18 14.68 8.20 4.50
C PHE A 18 15.36 7.77 5.80
N PRO A 19 16.52 8.39 6.15
CA PRO A 19 17.23 8.04 7.36
C PRO A 19 16.41 8.41 8.59
N GLY A 20 16.58 7.64 9.65
CA GLY A 20 15.85 7.85 10.90
C GLY A 20 16.21 6.80 11.93
N GLN A 21 15.44 6.73 13.01
CA GLN A 21 15.69 5.86 14.15
C GLN A 21 14.80 4.62 14.15
N GLY A 22 15.28 3.56 14.81
CA GLY A 22 14.54 2.33 15.03
C GLY A 22 14.41 1.43 13.79
N ARG A 23 13.45 0.49 13.85
CA ARG A 23 13.12 -0.40 12.74
C ARG A 23 12.63 0.41 11.55
N PRO A 24 13.00 0.03 10.32
CA PRO A 24 12.47 0.72 9.14
C PRO A 24 10.98 0.45 8.97
N VAL A 25 10.24 1.50 8.66
CA VAL A 25 8.84 1.41 8.25
C VAL A 25 8.80 1.34 6.72
N VAL A 26 8.27 0.25 6.18
CA VAL A 26 8.10 0.03 4.74
C VAL A 26 6.73 0.56 4.33
N PHE A 27 6.70 1.49 3.39
CA PHE A 27 5.48 2.09 2.86
C PHE A 27 5.09 1.44 1.53
N ILE A 28 3.87 0.92 1.45
CA ILE A 28 3.32 0.22 0.28
C ILE A 28 2.06 0.98 -0.17
N HIS A 29 2.13 1.56 -1.36
CA HIS A 29 1.12 2.45 -1.91
C HIS A 29 -0.13 1.74 -2.47
N GLY A 30 -1.20 2.50 -2.67
CA GLY A 30 -2.45 2.05 -3.28
C GLY A 30 -2.39 1.85 -4.80
N LEU A 31 -3.53 1.45 -5.38
CA LEU A 31 -3.67 1.25 -6.82
C LEU A 31 -3.40 2.54 -7.58
N ALA A 32 -2.54 2.45 -8.61
CA ALA A 32 -2.11 3.58 -9.43
C ALA A 32 -1.50 4.76 -8.63
N CYS A 33 -0.96 4.48 -7.45
CA CYS A 33 -0.15 5.40 -6.64
C CYS A 33 1.34 5.10 -6.79
N ALA A 34 2.18 5.83 -6.06
CA ALA A 34 3.61 5.60 -5.97
C ALA A 34 4.11 6.08 -4.60
N SER A 35 4.78 5.21 -3.84
CA SER A 35 5.26 5.57 -2.50
C SER A 35 6.25 6.73 -2.53
N SER A 36 7.10 6.78 -3.57
CA SER A 36 8.07 7.85 -3.81
C SER A 36 7.45 9.23 -4.05
N TYR A 37 6.21 9.29 -4.50
CA TYR A 37 5.47 10.53 -4.75
C TYR A 37 4.55 10.90 -3.58
N GLU A 38 3.90 9.92 -2.99
CA GLU A 38 2.83 10.10 -2.03
C GLU A 38 3.34 10.35 -0.60
N TYR A 39 4.37 9.62 -0.16
CA TYR A 39 4.75 9.59 1.26
C TYR A 39 5.91 10.48 1.71
N PRO A 40 6.70 11.15 0.87
CA PRO A 40 7.73 12.07 1.36
C PRO A 40 7.21 13.12 2.36
N PRO A 41 6.04 13.75 2.18
CA PRO A 41 5.49 14.70 3.14
C PRO A 41 5.17 14.05 4.50
N ILE A 42 4.82 12.76 4.53
CA ILE A 42 4.50 12.02 5.74
C ILE A 42 5.77 11.70 6.53
N VAL A 43 6.77 11.12 5.86
CA VAL A 43 7.98 10.62 6.52
C VAL A 43 8.94 11.73 6.97
N THR A 44 8.78 12.94 6.40
CA THR A 44 9.54 14.12 6.79
C THR A 44 8.82 15.00 7.81
N ASP A 45 7.54 14.73 8.10
CA ASP A 45 6.78 15.45 9.11
C ASP A 45 7.27 15.11 10.53
N PRO A 46 7.42 16.08 11.45
CA PRO A 46 7.78 15.83 12.85
C PRO A 46 6.87 14.82 13.56
N GLY A 47 5.58 14.74 13.16
CA GLY A 47 4.62 13.77 13.69
C GLY A 47 5.03 12.31 13.47
N PHE A 48 5.80 12.02 12.43
CA PHE A 48 6.35 10.68 12.15
C PHE A 48 7.54 10.32 13.06
N LYS A 49 7.98 11.25 13.93
CA LYS A 49 8.99 11.04 14.98
C LYS A 49 10.35 10.59 14.48
N ASN A 50 10.78 11.10 13.33
CA ASN A 50 12.09 10.81 12.74
C ASN A 50 12.38 9.29 12.63
N ARG A 51 11.38 8.50 12.28
CA ARG A 51 11.55 7.07 12.05
C ARG A 51 12.21 6.82 10.70
N ARG A 52 13.05 5.75 10.62
CA ARG A 52 13.59 5.28 9.36
C ARG A 52 12.47 4.79 8.46
N ALA A 53 12.44 5.20 7.19
CA ALA A 53 11.38 4.83 6.27
C ALA A 53 11.94 4.33 4.93
N LEU A 54 11.25 3.32 4.36
CA LEU A 54 11.54 2.74 3.06
C LEU A 54 10.30 2.89 2.18
N LEU A 55 10.38 3.74 1.18
CA LEU A 55 9.28 4.02 0.25
C LEU A 55 9.50 3.22 -1.04
N ILE A 56 8.81 2.10 -1.20
CA ILE A 56 8.92 1.24 -2.38
C ILE A 56 7.85 1.61 -3.41
N ASP A 57 8.25 1.78 -4.66
CA ASP A 57 7.33 1.78 -5.78
C ASP A 57 7.16 0.35 -6.27
N LEU A 58 5.96 -0.16 -6.24
CA LEU A 58 5.65 -1.52 -6.71
C LEU A 58 5.92 -1.63 -8.22
N PRO A 59 6.27 -2.83 -8.75
CA PRO A 59 6.32 -3.05 -10.20
C PRO A 59 5.09 -2.51 -10.91
N GLY A 60 5.31 -1.76 -12.00
CA GLY A 60 4.24 -1.13 -12.76
C GLY A 60 3.91 0.30 -12.36
N PHE A 61 4.48 0.81 -11.25
CA PHE A 61 4.13 2.12 -10.67
C PHE A 61 5.38 2.95 -10.38
N GLY A 62 5.21 4.26 -10.34
CA GLY A 62 6.27 5.20 -9.98
C GLY A 62 7.54 5.03 -10.82
N TYR A 63 8.68 4.98 -10.15
CA TYR A 63 9.99 4.81 -10.76
C TYR A 63 10.37 3.34 -11.04
N SER A 64 9.61 2.36 -10.54
CA SER A 64 9.84 0.95 -10.84
C SER A 64 9.51 0.63 -12.30
N ASP A 65 10.18 -0.40 -12.84
CA ASP A 65 9.94 -0.87 -14.19
C ASP A 65 8.50 -1.39 -14.37
N LYS A 66 8.06 -1.45 -15.63
CA LYS A 66 6.69 -1.76 -16.02
C LYS A 66 6.62 -2.96 -16.98
N PRO A 67 7.07 -4.16 -16.54
CA PRO A 67 7.19 -5.33 -17.39
C PRO A 67 5.83 -5.86 -17.84
N LEU A 68 5.59 -5.95 -19.16
CA LEU A 68 4.31 -6.41 -19.71
C LEU A 68 3.98 -7.86 -19.38
N HIS A 69 4.99 -8.70 -19.13
CA HIS A 69 4.83 -10.12 -18.79
C HIS A 69 4.44 -10.35 -17.33
N PHE A 70 4.58 -9.37 -16.43
CA PHE A 70 4.20 -9.50 -15.04
C PHE A 70 2.68 -9.37 -14.89
N ASP A 71 2.07 -10.19 -14.06
CA ASP A 71 0.61 -10.23 -13.93
C ASP A 71 0.03 -9.18 -13.00
N TYR A 72 0.90 -8.53 -12.21
CA TYR A 72 0.53 -7.47 -11.25
C TYR A 72 -0.51 -7.89 -10.22
N SER A 73 -0.67 -9.19 -9.97
CA SER A 73 -1.55 -9.68 -8.90
C SER A 73 -1.06 -9.22 -7.54
N ILE A 74 -2.00 -9.06 -6.60
CA ILE A 74 -1.67 -8.67 -5.22
C ILE A 74 -0.67 -9.65 -4.60
N THR A 75 -0.82 -10.94 -4.89
CA THR A 75 0.09 -11.99 -4.40
C THR A 75 1.51 -11.82 -4.95
N HIS A 76 1.69 -11.67 -6.24
CA HIS A 76 3.02 -11.48 -6.82
C HIS A 76 3.65 -10.14 -6.44
N GLN A 77 2.86 -9.07 -6.27
CA GLN A 77 3.36 -7.82 -5.70
C GLN A 77 3.90 -8.02 -4.28
N ALA A 78 3.19 -8.78 -3.44
CA ALA A 78 3.65 -9.10 -2.08
C ALA A 78 4.93 -9.95 -2.09
N GLU A 79 5.02 -10.93 -2.97
CA GLU A 79 6.22 -11.76 -3.15
C GLU A 79 7.44 -10.92 -3.57
N VAL A 80 7.26 -9.95 -4.47
CA VAL A 80 8.33 -9.01 -4.88
C VAL A 80 8.82 -8.18 -3.69
N VAL A 81 7.91 -7.64 -2.88
CA VAL A 81 8.28 -6.86 -1.69
C VAL A 81 9.02 -7.73 -0.67
N ALA A 82 8.53 -8.95 -0.40
CA ALA A 82 9.20 -9.88 0.50
C ALA A 82 10.58 -10.32 -0.03
N GLN A 83 10.71 -10.57 -1.34
CA GLN A 83 11.98 -10.86 -1.99
C GLN A 83 12.98 -9.71 -1.81
N TRP A 84 12.56 -8.48 -2.06
CA TRP A 84 13.39 -7.28 -1.89
C TRP A 84 13.89 -7.13 -0.46
N LEU A 85 12.99 -7.22 0.54
CA LEU A 85 13.36 -7.07 1.95
C LEU A 85 14.38 -8.13 2.40
N ARG A 86 14.17 -9.40 2.03
CA ARG A 86 15.12 -10.48 2.32
C ARG A 86 16.48 -10.28 1.64
N ALA A 87 16.48 -9.93 0.36
CA ALA A 87 17.73 -9.75 -0.41
C ALA A 87 18.56 -8.57 0.08
N LYS A 88 17.92 -7.54 0.66
CA LYS A 88 18.60 -6.38 1.26
C LYS A 88 18.94 -6.56 2.74
N GLY A 89 18.57 -7.70 3.33
CA GLY A 89 18.85 -8.00 4.73
C GLY A 89 18.03 -7.14 5.71
N PHE A 90 16.88 -6.63 5.27
CA PHE A 90 15.96 -5.94 6.17
C PHE A 90 15.20 -6.98 7.00
N VAL A 91 15.57 -7.05 8.28
CA VAL A 91 14.91 -7.88 9.29
C VAL A 91 14.27 -6.99 10.34
N GLU A 92 13.22 -7.48 11.01
CA GLU A 92 12.47 -6.70 12.01
C GLU A 92 11.97 -5.37 11.45
N VAL A 93 11.10 -5.43 10.44
CA VAL A 93 10.49 -4.27 9.81
C VAL A 93 9.11 -3.98 10.39
N ASP A 94 8.69 -2.72 10.30
CA ASP A 94 7.30 -2.31 10.41
C ASP A 94 6.74 -2.09 9.01
N LEU A 95 5.45 -2.41 8.78
CA LEU A 95 4.79 -2.26 7.49
C LEU A 95 3.63 -1.25 7.58
N PHE A 96 3.55 -0.36 6.62
CA PHE A 96 2.38 0.45 6.34
C PHE A 96 1.89 0.18 4.92
N GLY A 97 0.60 -0.13 4.78
CA GLY A 97 -0.03 -0.33 3.47
C GLY A 97 -1.36 0.39 3.38
N HIS A 98 -1.58 1.12 2.28
CA HIS A 98 -2.82 1.86 2.02
C HIS A 98 -3.62 1.22 0.89
N SER A 99 -4.93 1.05 1.09
CA SER A 99 -5.85 0.55 0.04
C SER A 99 -5.34 -0.78 -0.55
N MET A 100 -5.11 -0.89 -1.85
CA MET A 100 -4.44 -2.04 -2.48
C MET A 100 -3.14 -2.41 -1.76
N GLY A 101 -2.32 -1.43 -1.40
CA GLY A 101 -1.07 -1.64 -0.67
C GLY A 101 -1.29 -2.26 0.72
N GLY A 102 -2.46 -2.07 1.33
CA GLY A 102 -2.85 -2.75 2.56
C GLY A 102 -3.03 -4.25 2.35
N SER A 103 -3.70 -4.66 1.26
CA SER A 103 -3.83 -6.08 0.88
C SER A 103 -2.47 -6.71 0.54
N VAL A 104 -1.58 -5.96 -0.12
CA VAL A 104 -0.19 -6.37 -0.37
C VAL A 104 0.55 -6.53 0.96
N ALA A 105 0.48 -5.54 1.86
CA ALA A 105 1.18 -5.55 3.16
C ALA A 105 0.75 -6.72 4.05
N ILE A 106 -0.52 -7.10 4.03
CA ILE A 106 -1.04 -8.29 4.74
C ILE A 106 -0.32 -9.56 4.26
N GLN A 107 -0.19 -9.76 2.94
CA GLN A 107 0.51 -10.91 2.40
C GLN A 107 2.03 -10.84 2.61
N VAL A 108 2.63 -9.64 2.56
CA VAL A 108 4.05 -9.45 2.93
C VAL A 108 4.28 -9.87 4.39
N ALA A 109 3.39 -9.46 5.30
CA ALA A 109 3.50 -9.85 6.72
C ALA A 109 3.36 -11.38 6.91
N GLU A 110 2.48 -12.03 6.15
CA GLU A 110 2.35 -13.50 6.15
C GLU A 110 3.64 -14.18 5.64
N LEU A 111 4.22 -13.67 4.55
CA LEU A 111 5.45 -14.22 3.96
C LEU A 111 6.70 -14.03 4.82
N LEU A 112 6.79 -12.92 5.56
CA LEU A 112 7.93 -12.59 6.41
C LEU A 112 7.79 -13.12 7.83
N GLY A 113 6.56 -13.36 8.29
CA GLY A 113 6.25 -13.91 9.62
C GLY A 113 6.85 -13.05 10.74
N LYS A 114 7.71 -13.65 11.56
CA LYS A 114 8.33 -13.01 12.74
C LYS A 114 9.21 -11.78 12.43
N ASP A 115 9.61 -11.61 11.18
CA ASP A 115 10.43 -10.46 10.76
C ASP A 115 9.58 -9.18 10.61
N VAL A 116 8.25 -9.27 10.75
CA VAL A 116 7.34 -8.13 10.83
C VAL A 116 6.95 -7.91 12.29
N ASN A 117 7.30 -6.73 12.82
CA ASN A 117 6.95 -6.36 14.19
C ASN A 117 5.54 -5.74 14.27
N THR A 118 5.26 -4.76 13.43
CA THR A 118 3.95 -4.07 13.39
C THR A 118 3.47 -3.93 11.95
N LEU A 119 2.20 -4.26 11.72
CA LEU A 119 1.48 -4.00 10.48
C LEU A 119 0.39 -2.97 10.72
N ALA A 120 0.50 -1.79 10.12
CA ALA A 120 -0.57 -0.83 10.02
C ALA A 120 -1.15 -0.84 8.60
N VAL A 121 -2.46 -1.01 8.48
CA VAL A 121 -3.15 -0.93 7.19
C VAL A 121 -4.18 0.19 7.22
N SER A 122 -4.23 1.01 6.16
CA SER A 122 -5.24 2.05 6.04
C SER A 122 -6.22 1.75 4.92
N GLU A 123 -7.49 1.67 5.28
CA GLU A 123 -8.63 1.39 4.39
C GLU A 123 -8.32 0.31 3.33
N PRO A 124 -7.81 -0.88 3.74
CA PRO A 124 -7.39 -1.92 2.81
C PRO A 124 -8.57 -2.58 2.10
N ASN A 125 -8.31 -3.23 0.98
CA ASN A 125 -9.27 -4.16 0.41
C ASN A 125 -9.19 -5.49 1.17
N PHE A 126 -10.13 -5.76 2.07
CA PHE A 126 -10.17 -6.98 2.87
C PHE A 126 -10.85 -8.17 2.17
N HIS A 127 -11.71 -7.89 1.20
CA HIS A 127 -12.57 -8.87 0.55
C HIS A 127 -12.44 -8.84 -0.98
N SER A 128 -12.86 -9.91 -1.63
CA SER A 128 -13.11 -9.92 -3.07
C SER A 128 -14.20 -8.91 -3.44
N GLY A 129 -14.29 -8.55 -4.72
CA GLY A 129 -15.24 -7.56 -5.23
C GLY A 129 -14.63 -6.17 -5.41
N GLY A 130 -13.43 -5.95 -4.89
CA GLY A 130 -12.68 -4.70 -5.07
C GLY A 130 -13.36 -3.46 -4.49
N GLY A 131 -12.69 -2.33 -4.56
CA GLY A 131 -13.21 -1.01 -4.20
C GLY A 131 -13.88 -0.30 -5.36
N PHE A 132 -14.29 0.96 -5.12
CA PHE A 132 -14.99 1.77 -6.11
C PHE A 132 -14.20 1.92 -7.42
N TYR A 133 -12.90 2.24 -7.35
CA TYR A 133 -12.07 2.43 -8.53
C TYR A 133 -11.73 1.11 -9.23
N SER A 134 -11.38 0.06 -8.51
CA SER A 134 -11.04 -1.22 -9.12
C SER A 134 -12.21 -1.80 -9.92
N ARG A 135 -13.45 -1.69 -9.42
CA ARG A 135 -14.64 -2.09 -10.19
C ARG A 135 -14.84 -1.29 -11.47
N LYS A 136 -14.60 0.03 -11.43
CA LYS A 136 -14.68 0.89 -12.64
C LYS A 136 -13.62 0.53 -13.68
N VAL A 137 -12.41 0.20 -13.23
CA VAL A 137 -11.29 -0.19 -14.12
C VAL A 137 -11.62 -1.48 -14.85
N VAL A 138 -12.04 -2.52 -14.14
CA VAL A 138 -12.33 -3.83 -14.74
C VAL A 138 -13.69 -3.92 -15.44
N ALA A 139 -14.50 -2.85 -15.40
CA ALA A 139 -15.71 -2.77 -16.21
C ALA A 139 -15.41 -2.76 -17.72
N TYR A 140 -14.17 -2.52 -18.10
CA TYR A 140 -13.68 -2.56 -19.47
C TYR A 140 -12.72 -3.73 -19.67
N PRO A 141 -12.68 -4.39 -20.86
CA PRO A 141 -11.60 -5.29 -21.21
C PRO A 141 -10.23 -4.60 -21.14
N GLU A 142 -9.15 -5.34 -20.81
CA GLU A 142 -7.81 -4.77 -20.61
C GLU A 142 -7.36 -3.92 -21.81
N GLU A 143 -7.50 -4.45 -23.03
CA GLU A 143 -7.11 -3.72 -24.27
C GLU A 143 -7.80 -2.36 -24.35
N ARG A 144 -9.12 -2.32 -24.19
CA ARG A 144 -9.88 -1.07 -24.25
C ARG A 144 -9.51 -0.11 -23.13
N PHE A 145 -9.25 -0.65 -21.94
CA PHE A 145 -8.81 0.18 -20.80
C PHE A 145 -7.47 0.84 -21.11
N VAL A 146 -6.51 0.08 -21.62
CA VAL A 146 -5.16 0.54 -21.94
C VAL A 146 -5.17 1.56 -23.08
N ASP A 147 -5.91 1.27 -24.17
CA ASP A 147 -5.87 2.08 -25.39
C ASP A 147 -6.69 3.38 -25.31
N ASP A 148 -7.74 3.43 -24.50
CA ASP A 148 -8.69 4.54 -24.51
C ASP A 148 -9.02 5.06 -23.09
N VAL A 149 -9.43 4.17 -22.16
CA VAL A 149 -10.07 4.60 -20.90
C VAL A 149 -9.06 5.22 -19.94
N PHE A 150 -7.85 4.65 -19.84
CA PHE A 150 -6.81 5.14 -18.95
C PHE A 150 -6.42 6.59 -19.26
N GLY A 151 -6.25 6.92 -20.54
CA GLY A 151 -5.95 8.30 -20.97
C GLY A 151 -7.05 9.26 -20.56
N LYS A 152 -8.32 8.89 -20.74
CA LYS A 152 -9.47 9.71 -20.30
C LYS A 152 -9.54 9.92 -18.79
N ILE A 153 -9.22 8.89 -18.00
CA ILE A 153 -9.13 9.02 -16.53
C ILE A 153 -8.03 10.02 -16.16
N MET A 154 -6.84 9.87 -16.75
CA MET A 154 -5.71 10.74 -16.49
C MET A 154 -5.99 12.21 -16.88
N ASP A 155 -6.66 12.43 -18.01
CA ASP A 155 -6.99 13.80 -18.47
C ASP A 155 -8.04 14.46 -17.56
N ALA A 156 -9.02 13.70 -17.10
CA ALA A 156 -10.09 14.19 -16.22
C ALA A 156 -9.64 14.40 -14.77
N GLU A 157 -8.54 13.75 -14.35
CA GLU A 157 -8.08 13.84 -12.97
C GLU A 157 -7.42 15.19 -12.67
N THR A 158 -7.84 15.82 -11.58
CA THR A 158 -7.36 17.14 -11.15
C THR A 158 -6.70 17.14 -9.76
N SER A 159 -6.84 16.03 -9.02
CA SER A 159 -6.21 15.86 -7.71
C SER A 159 -4.71 15.54 -7.83
N PRO A 160 -3.96 15.54 -6.72
CA PRO A 160 -2.56 15.13 -6.70
C PRO A 160 -2.31 13.70 -7.24
N TRP A 161 -3.32 12.82 -7.21
CA TRP A 161 -3.25 11.48 -7.78
C TRP A 161 -2.89 11.46 -9.27
N LYS A 162 -3.18 12.53 -10.00
CA LYS A 162 -2.74 12.70 -11.41
C LYS A 162 -1.24 12.49 -11.59
N GLY A 163 -0.42 12.97 -10.65
CA GLY A 163 1.03 12.77 -10.69
C GLY A 163 1.42 11.28 -10.61
N CYS A 164 0.70 10.50 -9.82
CA CYS A 164 0.89 9.05 -9.76
C CYS A 164 0.44 8.37 -11.07
N LEU A 165 -0.71 8.75 -11.61
CA LEU A 165 -1.22 8.21 -12.89
C LEU A 165 -0.23 8.41 -14.04
N GLN A 166 0.45 9.56 -14.11
CA GLN A 166 1.46 9.82 -15.14
C GLN A 166 2.65 8.85 -15.10
N SER A 167 2.92 8.24 -13.95
CA SER A 167 3.98 7.25 -13.76
C SER A 167 3.47 5.81 -13.61
N CYS A 168 2.19 5.58 -13.84
CA CYS A 168 1.53 4.28 -13.75
C CYS A 168 1.48 3.58 -15.12
N SER A 169 1.71 2.26 -15.13
CA SER A 169 1.37 1.43 -16.29
C SER A 169 -0.13 1.18 -16.30
N PRO A 170 -0.83 1.46 -17.42
CA PRO A 170 -2.26 1.12 -17.54
C PRO A 170 -2.52 -0.38 -17.38
N HIS A 171 -1.61 -1.24 -17.86
CA HIS A 171 -1.67 -2.70 -17.64
C HIS A 171 -1.58 -3.04 -16.14
N ALA A 172 -0.65 -2.41 -15.41
CA ALA A 172 -0.49 -2.65 -13.98
C ALA A 172 -1.75 -2.20 -13.20
N MET A 173 -2.33 -1.07 -13.57
CA MET A 173 -3.58 -0.59 -12.96
C MET A 173 -4.72 -1.56 -13.22
N TRP A 174 -4.89 -2.01 -14.46
CA TRP A 174 -5.98 -2.92 -14.81
C TRP A 174 -5.84 -4.29 -14.13
N ARG A 175 -4.65 -4.91 -14.22
CA ARG A 175 -4.40 -6.25 -13.65
C ARG A 175 -4.42 -6.23 -12.13
N GLY A 176 -3.88 -5.19 -11.49
CA GLY A 176 -3.99 -4.99 -10.05
C GLY A 176 -5.44 -4.82 -9.60
N ALA A 177 -6.22 -4.01 -10.33
CA ALA A 177 -7.66 -3.86 -10.08
C ALA A 177 -8.42 -5.19 -10.25
N LYS A 178 -8.10 -5.96 -11.30
CA LYS A 178 -8.67 -7.30 -11.52
C LYS A 178 -8.39 -8.23 -10.35
N SER A 179 -7.13 -8.27 -9.88
CA SER A 179 -6.74 -9.08 -8.73
C SER A 179 -7.50 -8.70 -7.45
N LEU A 180 -7.75 -7.41 -7.22
CA LEU A 180 -8.57 -6.95 -6.08
C LEU A 180 -10.03 -7.40 -6.21
N VAL A 181 -10.59 -7.39 -7.42
CA VAL A 181 -11.97 -7.83 -7.66
C VAL A 181 -12.10 -9.35 -7.52
N GLU A 182 -11.16 -10.11 -8.04
CA GLU A 182 -11.11 -11.57 -7.90
C GLU A 182 -10.89 -11.99 -6.44
N GLY A 183 -10.06 -11.25 -5.72
CA GLY A 183 -9.71 -11.54 -4.34
C GLY A 183 -8.80 -12.75 -4.19
N VAL A 184 -8.66 -13.20 -2.96
CA VAL A 184 -7.86 -14.38 -2.57
C VAL A 184 -8.63 -15.28 -1.60
N SER A 185 -8.24 -16.53 -1.49
CA SER A 185 -8.77 -17.46 -0.50
C SER A 185 -7.63 -18.05 0.34
N PRO A 186 -7.66 -17.96 1.69
CA PRO A 186 -8.58 -17.16 2.51
C PRO A 186 -8.54 -15.67 2.19
N SER A 187 -9.61 -14.93 2.53
CA SER A 187 -9.69 -13.48 2.30
C SER A 187 -8.59 -12.72 3.02
N TRP A 188 -8.24 -11.51 2.55
CA TRP A 188 -7.26 -10.66 3.25
C TRP A 188 -7.69 -10.34 4.68
N MET A 189 -9.00 -10.22 4.97
CA MET A 189 -9.51 -10.10 6.33
C MET A 189 -9.10 -11.30 7.19
N SER A 190 -9.39 -12.52 6.71
CA SER A 190 -9.02 -13.75 7.45
C SER A 190 -7.52 -13.85 7.67
N ARG A 191 -6.71 -13.51 6.66
CA ARG A 191 -5.24 -13.48 6.78
C ARG A 191 -4.79 -12.43 7.79
N PHE A 192 -5.33 -11.21 7.72
CA PHE A 192 -5.00 -10.11 8.65
C PHE A 192 -5.29 -10.50 10.10
N LEU A 193 -6.45 -11.09 10.36
CA LEU A 193 -6.82 -11.55 11.70
C LEU A 193 -5.88 -12.65 12.22
N ALA A 194 -5.42 -13.56 11.34
CA ALA A 194 -4.54 -14.68 11.69
C ALA A 194 -3.07 -14.28 11.95
N LEU A 195 -2.63 -13.08 11.52
CA LEU A 195 -1.26 -12.60 11.77
C LEU A 195 -0.99 -12.46 13.27
N THR A 196 0.23 -12.81 13.67
CA THR A 196 0.69 -12.75 15.07
C THR A 196 1.45 -11.48 15.45
N CYS A 197 1.87 -10.68 14.45
CA CYS A 197 2.50 -9.37 14.70
C CYS A 197 1.50 -8.38 15.33
N HIS A 198 2.01 -7.26 15.84
CA HIS A 198 1.14 -6.14 16.23
C HIS A 198 0.39 -5.60 15.01
N LYS A 199 -0.89 -5.35 15.17
CA LYS A 199 -1.77 -4.88 14.08
C LYS A 199 -2.43 -3.56 14.45
N ALA A 200 -2.60 -2.68 13.46
CA ALA A 200 -3.38 -1.47 13.61
C ALA A 200 -4.19 -1.21 12.32
N LEU A 201 -5.40 -0.72 12.48
CA LEU A 201 -6.25 -0.26 11.38
C LEU A 201 -6.32 1.27 11.41
N VAL A 202 -6.20 1.89 10.25
CA VAL A 202 -6.27 3.35 10.09
C VAL A 202 -7.40 3.71 9.14
N PHE A 203 -8.23 4.67 9.52
CA PHE A 203 -9.30 5.22 8.67
C PHE A 203 -9.24 6.75 8.64
N GLY A 204 -9.62 7.33 7.52
CA GLY A 204 -10.00 8.73 7.48
C GLY A 204 -11.35 8.95 8.17
N GLU A 205 -11.49 10.03 8.93
CA GLU A 205 -12.72 10.36 9.65
C GLU A 205 -13.95 10.38 8.72
N GLN A 206 -13.77 10.87 7.48
CA GLN A 206 -14.84 11.03 6.50
C GLN A 206 -15.22 9.71 5.78
N SER A 207 -14.42 8.65 5.96
CA SER A 207 -14.72 7.31 5.43
C SER A 207 -15.58 6.47 6.38
N LEU A 208 -15.82 6.97 7.59
CA LEU A 208 -16.65 6.28 8.59
C LEU A 208 -18.11 6.74 8.52
N PRO A 209 -19.10 5.88 8.87
CA PRO A 209 -18.94 4.49 9.36
C PRO A 209 -18.58 3.51 8.23
N ASP A 210 -17.85 2.45 8.59
CA ASP A 210 -17.41 1.40 7.68
C ASP A 210 -17.57 0.02 8.32
N ALA A 211 -18.06 -0.96 7.55
CA ALA A 211 -18.39 -2.29 8.06
C ALA A 211 -17.15 -3.10 8.50
N ASP A 212 -16.02 -2.93 7.80
CA ASP A 212 -14.77 -3.62 8.15
C ASP A 212 -14.14 -3.01 9.41
N ALA A 213 -14.23 -1.67 9.56
CA ALA A 213 -13.82 -0.98 10.78
C ALA A 213 -14.64 -1.45 11.99
N GLU A 214 -15.97 -1.60 11.83
CA GLU A 214 -16.86 -2.14 12.87
C GLU A 214 -16.54 -3.60 13.21
N ALA A 215 -16.25 -4.44 12.21
CA ALA A 215 -15.90 -5.84 12.42
C ALA A 215 -14.58 -5.96 13.18
N ILE A 216 -13.55 -5.23 12.80
CA ILE A 216 -12.22 -5.26 13.42
C ILE A 216 -12.24 -4.68 14.83
N SER A 217 -13.10 -3.69 15.12
CA SER A 217 -13.23 -3.14 16.47
C SER A 217 -13.60 -4.20 17.53
N ARG A 218 -14.18 -5.33 17.11
CA ARG A 218 -14.55 -6.45 17.99
C ARG A 218 -13.38 -7.41 18.25
N GLU A 219 -12.28 -7.29 17.52
CA GLU A 219 -11.12 -8.18 17.55
C GLU A 219 -9.95 -7.63 18.39
N ALA A 220 -10.18 -6.61 19.21
CA ALA A 220 -9.17 -5.94 20.01
C ALA A 220 -7.97 -5.38 19.21
N ILE A 221 -8.16 -5.10 17.93
CA ILE A 221 -7.18 -4.45 17.05
C ILE A 221 -7.42 -2.94 17.12
N PRO A 222 -6.40 -2.12 17.48
CA PRO A 222 -6.56 -0.68 17.56
C PRO A 222 -7.02 -0.06 16.23
N LEU A 223 -8.07 0.74 16.28
CA LEU A 223 -8.52 1.60 15.21
C LEU A 223 -8.03 3.03 15.47
N HIS A 224 -7.29 3.58 14.52
CA HIS A 224 -6.81 4.95 14.54
C HIS A 224 -7.51 5.77 13.46
N ILE A 225 -7.85 7.02 13.78
CA ILE A 225 -8.58 7.91 12.86
C ILE A 225 -7.70 9.08 12.49
N VAL A 226 -7.59 9.35 11.18
CA VAL A 226 -6.98 10.56 10.66
C VAL A 226 -8.07 11.63 10.53
N PRO A 227 -8.02 12.71 11.33
CA PRO A 227 -9.09 13.71 11.33
C PRO A 227 -9.14 14.48 10.01
N ALA A 228 -10.32 14.95 9.63
CA ALA A 228 -10.56 15.76 8.43
C ALA A 228 -10.02 15.13 7.12
N ALA A 229 -10.00 13.81 7.04
CA ALA A 229 -9.56 13.06 5.86
C ALA A 229 -10.55 11.96 5.52
N GLY A 230 -10.64 11.63 4.23
CA GLY A 230 -11.31 10.46 3.68
C GLY A 230 -10.28 9.42 3.24
N HIS A 231 -10.59 8.70 2.14
CA HIS A 231 -9.72 7.64 1.61
C HIS A 231 -8.32 8.11 1.23
N SER A 232 -8.20 9.32 0.70
CA SER A 232 -6.91 9.89 0.24
C SER A 232 -6.18 10.65 1.34
N MET A 233 -6.10 10.10 2.55
CA MET A 233 -5.63 10.77 3.77
C MET A 233 -4.19 11.29 3.67
N SER A 234 -3.34 10.70 2.84
CA SER A 234 -1.97 11.17 2.57
C SER A 234 -1.92 12.54 1.89
N TRP A 235 -2.97 12.88 1.14
CA TRP A 235 -3.13 14.15 0.44
C TRP A 235 -3.99 15.13 1.24
N GLU A 236 -5.02 14.61 1.91
CA GLU A 236 -6.05 15.40 2.59
C GLU A 236 -5.57 15.91 3.95
N ASN A 237 -4.85 15.08 4.71
CA ASN A 237 -4.24 15.45 5.99
C ASN A 237 -2.92 14.72 6.23
N PRO A 238 -1.82 15.08 5.51
CA PRO A 238 -0.52 14.42 5.65
C PRO A 238 0.04 14.50 7.07
N ALA A 239 -0.09 15.63 7.76
CA ALA A 239 0.38 15.79 9.14
C ALA A 239 -0.41 14.89 10.12
N GLY A 240 -1.73 14.77 9.94
CA GLY A 240 -2.57 13.87 10.73
C GLY A 240 -2.16 12.40 10.54
N LEU A 241 -1.93 11.98 9.29
CA LEU A 241 -1.44 10.64 8.99
C LEU A 241 -0.06 10.39 9.58
N ALA A 242 0.87 11.35 9.45
CA ALA A 242 2.21 11.27 10.03
C ALA A 242 2.16 11.08 11.56
N ALA A 243 1.31 11.84 12.25
CA ALA A 243 1.14 11.74 13.70
C ALA A 243 0.57 10.36 14.12
N VAL A 244 -0.43 9.87 13.39
CA VAL A 244 -1.03 8.54 13.62
C VAL A 244 0.02 7.44 13.45
N LEU A 245 0.74 7.43 12.32
CA LEU A 245 1.77 6.43 12.06
C LEU A 245 2.94 6.52 13.05
N GLY A 246 3.38 7.74 13.39
CA GLY A 246 4.39 7.98 14.42
C GLY A 246 3.99 7.46 15.79
N HIS A 247 2.69 7.50 16.14
CA HIS A 247 2.16 6.92 17.38
C HIS A 247 2.15 5.38 17.31
N ILE A 248 1.61 4.79 16.23
CA ILE A 248 1.51 3.34 16.06
C ILE A 248 2.89 2.68 16.17
N PHE A 249 3.86 3.18 15.40
CA PHE A 249 5.17 2.55 15.31
C PHE A 249 6.10 2.87 16.49
N ALA A 250 5.78 3.89 17.32
CA ALA A 250 6.53 4.16 18.54
C ALA A 250 6.16 3.24 19.70
N GLN A 251 4.93 2.76 19.78
CA GLN A 251 4.43 1.94 20.89
C GLN A 251 5.11 0.57 21.00
N ASN A 252 5.60 0.04 19.88
CA ASN A 252 6.17 -1.32 19.76
C ASN A 252 7.68 -1.29 19.54
N GLY A 253 8.35 -0.21 19.87
CA GLY A 253 9.78 0.07 19.60
C GLY A 253 10.76 -0.19 20.73
N SER A 254 10.35 -0.89 21.80
CA SER A 254 11.24 -1.24 22.94
C SER A 254 11.65 -2.70 22.88
#